data_028f064841723c1533f32e08e5af9551
#
_entry.id   028f064841723c1533f32e08e5af9551
#
_cell.length_a   1.000
_cell.length_b   1.000
_cell.length_c   1.000
_cell.angle_alpha   90.00
_cell.angle_beta   90.00
_cell.angle_gamma   90.00
#
_symmetry.space_group_name_H-M   'P 1'
#
loop_
_entity.id
_entity.type
_entity.pdbx_description
1 polymer ?
#
loop_
_entity_poly.entity_id
_entity_poly.type
_entity_poly.pdbx_seq_one_letter_code
_entity_poly.pdbx_strand_id
1 'polypeptide(L)'
;LKECTKNKISEFGLRRAQGADAGIYGARAACIGGCRTTSNVVAGKLFGIPVTGTHSHSWVMSFDSELEAFEKYAEIYPDNCLLLVDTYDTLKSGVPNAIKVFDELKAKGHKPIGIRLDSGDLAYLSRKARVMLDEAGHKDCLIFATNDLDEDILLALNTQDAKIDVYGIGTKLITSYNNASLGGVYKLCALEEDGKLVPKIKISNSHEKTTNPGVKKIVRIFKDGMAQADLICLEDETFDASKPLTIFHPEQTWKKTTFTDYTVKELMVPVFKDGKLVYDMPSLKQICDNEDENIKEFFPEYRRVINTQEYKVDLSQKLWDLKTELLNKAHANG
;
A
#
# COMPACT_ATOMS: atom_id res chain seq x y z
N LEU A 1 -0.80 5.83 -2.50
CA LEU A 1 -0.85 5.59 -3.95
C LEU A 1 -2.18 4.96 -4.39
N LYS A 2 -2.60 3.83 -3.80
CA LYS A 2 -3.86 3.14 -4.12
C LYS A 2 -5.09 4.06 -4.00
N GLU A 3 -5.12 4.93 -3.02
CA GLU A 3 -6.22 5.88 -2.80
C GLU A 3 -6.15 7.12 -3.71
N CYS A 4 -5.01 7.36 -4.38
CA CYS A 4 -4.85 8.48 -5.30
C CYS A 4 -5.40 8.21 -6.69
N THR A 5 -5.59 6.94 -7.07
CA THR A 5 -6.02 6.55 -8.41
C THR A 5 -6.85 5.27 -8.38
N LYS A 6 -7.79 5.16 -9.32
CA LYS A 6 -8.50 3.91 -9.60
C LYS A 6 -7.74 3.01 -10.59
N ASN A 7 -6.68 3.53 -11.17
CA ASN A 7 -5.89 2.84 -12.18
C ASN A 7 -4.92 1.86 -11.52
N LYS A 8 -4.43 0.91 -12.30
CA LYS A 8 -3.50 -0.12 -11.82
C LYS A 8 -2.14 0.50 -11.50
N ILE A 9 -1.51 -0.01 -10.45
CA ILE A 9 -0.16 0.39 -10.03
C ILE A 9 0.75 -0.84 -10.07
N SER A 10 1.91 -0.67 -10.71
CA SER A 10 2.99 -1.66 -10.79
C SER A 10 4.22 -1.16 -10.04
N GLU A 11 4.87 -2.05 -9.30
CA GLU A 11 6.11 -1.75 -8.58
C GLU A 11 7.32 -1.85 -9.53
N PHE A 12 8.08 -0.76 -9.70
CA PHE A 12 9.23 -0.64 -10.61
C PHE A 12 10.48 -0.12 -9.89
N GLY A 13 10.63 -0.39 -8.59
CA GLY A 13 11.65 0.25 -7.75
C GLY A 13 12.95 -0.53 -7.57
N LEU A 14 13.09 -1.77 -8.05
CA LEU A 14 14.26 -2.63 -7.78
C LEU A 14 15.61 -1.90 -7.91
N ARG A 15 15.82 -1.18 -9.02
CA ARG A 15 17.08 -0.47 -9.30
C ARG A 15 17.37 0.69 -8.35
N ARG A 16 16.39 1.12 -7.55
CA ARG A 16 16.47 2.23 -6.60
C ARG A 16 16.46 1.78 -5.15
N ALA A 17 16.22 0.50 -4.91
CA ALA A 17 16.20 -0.07 -3.57
C ALA A 17 17.60 -0.05 -2.94
N GLN A 18 17.65 0.00 -1.62
CA GLN A 18 18.89 0.03 -0.84
C GLN A 18 19.42 -1.37 -0.60
N GLY A 19 19.70 -2.08 -1.67
CA GLY A 19 20.21 -3.43 -1.69
C GLY A 19 19.20 -4.45 -2.24
N ALA A 20 19.67 -5.66 -2.55
CA ALA A 20 18.87 -6.69 -3.20
C ALA A 20 17.67 -7.12 -2.33
N ASP A 21 17.89 -7.36 -1.04
CA ASP A 21 16.84 -7.75 -0.10
C ASP A 21 15.79 -6.66 0.06
N ALA A 22 16.21 -5.40 0.14
CA ALA A 22 15.29 -4.26 0.18
C ALA A 22 14.39 -4.22 -1.06
N GLY A 23 14.93 -4.52 -2.25
CA GLY A 23 14.15 -4.61 -3.48
C GLY A 23 13.17 -5.78 -3.48
N ILE A 24 13.59 -6.94 -3.00
CA ILE A 24 12.76 -8.15 -2.96
C ILE A 24 11.60 -8.00 -1.96
N TYR A 25 11.92 -7.65 -0.73
CA TYR A 25 10.89 -7.49 0.31
C TYR A 25 10.06 -6.22 0.15
N GLY A 26 10.65 -5.16 -0.44
CA GLY A 26 9.93 -3.96 -0.81
C GLY A 26 8.86 -4.22 -1.88
N ALA A 27 9.16 -5.04 -2.88
CA ALA A 27 8.17 -5.47 -3.88
C ALA A 27 7.03 -6.30 -3.22
N ARG A 28 7.34 -7.17 -2.24
CA ARG A 28 6.34 -7.90 -1.46
C ARG A 28 5.46 -6.94 -0.67
N ALA A 29 6.06 -5.98 0.02
CA ALA A 29 5.32 -4.97 0.80
C ALA A 29 4.43 -4.10 -0.10
N ALA A 30 4.96 -3.66 -1.25
CA ALA A 30 4.20 -2.91 -2.25
C ALA A 30 3.01 -3.72 -2.80
N CYS A 31 3.20 -5.04 -3.00
CA CYS A 31 2.11 -5.92 -3.42
C CYS A 31 0.98 -5.97 -2.38
N ILE A 32 1.30 -6.09 -1.09
CA ILE A 32 0.30 -6.02 -0.01
C ILE A 32 -0.41 -4.65 -0.02
N GLY A 33 0.34 -3.57 -0.20
CA GLY A 33 -0.18 -2.20 -0.25
C GLY A 33 -0.93 -1.83 -1.55
N GLY A 34 -1.16 -2.79 -2.47
CA GLY A 34 -2.01 -2.58 -3.65
C GLY A 34 -1.31 -2.60 -5.01
N CYS A 35 0.03 -2.69 -5.08
CA CYS A 35 0.76 -2.85 -6.34
C CYS A 35 0.77 -4.32 -6.75
N ARG A 36 -0.23 -4.77 -7.47
CA ARG A 36 -0.46 -6.21 -7.76
C ARG A 36 0.49 -6.81 -8.80
N THR A 37 1.44 -6.04 -9.32
CA THR A 37 2.49 -6.49 -10.25
C THR A 37 3.83 -5.86 -9.90
N THR A 38 4.92 -6.50 -10.29
CA THR A 38 6.29 -5.99 -10.07
C THR A 38 7.17 -6.23 -11.29
N SER A 39 8.19 -5.39 -11.48
CA SER A 39 9.28 -5.65 -12.43
C SER A 39 10.39 -6.53 -11.84
N ASN A 40 10.32 -6.86 -10.54
CA ASN A 40 11.30 -7.67 -9.85
C ASN A 40 11.04 -9.16 -10.06
N VAL A 41 11.76 -9.76 -11.01
CA VAL A 41 11.61 -11.18 -11.36
C VAL A 41 11.86 -12.12 -10.18
N VAL A 42 12.83 -11.78 -9.31
CA VAL A 42 13.14 -12.60 -8.13
C VAL A 42 11.98 -12.54 -7.12
N ALA A 43 11.44 -11.37 -6.86
CA ALA A 43 10.25 -11.23 -6.00
C ALA A 43 9.04 -11.96 -6.59
N GLY A 44 8.84 -11.88 -7.90
CA GLY A 44 7.81 -12.64 -8.60
C GLY A 44 7.95 -14.14 -8.38
N LYS A 45 9.16 -14.67 -8.55
CA LYS A 45 9.45 -16.09 -8.33
C LYS A 45 9.26 -16.54 -6.87
N LEU A 46 9.72 -15.75 -5.91
CA LEU A 46 9.68 -16.09 -4.49
C LEU A 46 8.28 -16.00 -3.88
N PHE A 47 7.51 -15.00 -4.29
CA PHE A 47 6.24 -14.66 -3.64
C PHE A 47 5.00 -14.87 -4.52
N GLY A 48 5.20 -15.29 -5.77
CA GLY A 48 4.08 -15.49 -6.72
C GLY A 48 3.46 -14.17 -7.21
N ILE A 49 4.21 -13.05 -7.17
CA ILE A 49 3.71 -11.77 -7.67
C ILE A 49 3.80 -11.79 -9.21
N PRO A 50 2.72 -11.45 -9.94
CA PRO A 50 2.78 -11.35 -11.39
C PRO A 50 3.85 -10.36 -11.84
N VAL A 51 4.71 -10.81 -12.76
CA VAL A 51 5.81 -9.99 -13.27
C VAL A 51 5.33 -9.22 -14.51
N THR A 52 5.64 -7.93 -14.55
CA THR A 52 5.35 -7.06 -15.70
C THR A 52 6.56 -6.18 -16.00
N GLY A 53 6.63 -5.71 -17.22
CA GLY A 53 7.70 -4.82 -17.66
C GLY A 53 7.63 -4.58 -19.15
N THR A 54 8.60 -3.84 -19.66
CA THR A 54 8.76 -3.50 -21.06
C THR A 54 10.25 -3.34 -21.36
N HIS A 55 10.59 -3.11 -22.63
CA HIS A 55 11.95 -2.74 -23.01
C HIS A 55 12.34 -1.36 -22.45
N SER A 56 13.64 -1.05 -22.47
CA SER A 56 14.22 0.23 -22.07
C SER A 56 14.52 1.10 -23.31
N HIS A 57 14.86 2.38 -23.08
CA HIS A 57 15.36 3.27 -24.14
C HIS A 57 16.62 2.70 -24.84
N SER A 58 17.50 2.02 -24.09
CA SER A 58 18.70 1.40 -24.64
C SER A 58 18.40 0.29 -25.66
N TRP A 59 17.25 -0.41 -25.54
CA TRP A 59 16.77 -1.34 -26.55
C TRP A 59 16.50 -0.61 -27.87
N VAL A 60 15.74 0.49 -27.82
CA VAL A 60 15.42 1.28 -29.02
C VAL A 60 16.69 1.83 -29.66
N MET A 61 17.61 2.35 -28.83
CA MET A 61 18.90 2.93 -29.29
C MET A 61 19.87 1.90 -29.87
N SER A 62 19.65 0.60 -29.69
CA SER A 62 20.51 -0.46 -30.22
C SER A 62 20.18 -0.88 -31.64
N PHE A 63 19.15 -0.28 -32.25
CA PHE A 63 18.74 -0.50 -33.63
C PHE A 63 18.95 0.75 -34.48
N ASP A 64 18.99 0.58 -35.79
CA ASP A 64 19.16 1.68 -36.76
C ASP A 64 17.94 2.61 -36.81
N SER A 65 16.76 2.09 -36.43
CA SER A 65 15.53 2.88 -36.32
C SER A 65 14.63 2.43 -35.16
N GLU A 66 13.83 3.36 -34.66
CA GLU A 66 12.82 3.08 -33.64
C GLU A 66 11.78 2.07 -34.12
N LEU A 67 11.37 2.16 -35.38
CA LEU A 67 10.41 1.21 -35.96
C LEU A 67 10.97 -0.21 -35.95
N GLU A 68 12.21 -0.41 -36.39
CA GLU A 68 12.87 -1.72 -36.36
C GLU A 68 12.93 -2.30 -34.94
N ALA A 69 13.29 -1.46 -33.95
CA ALA A 69 13.32 -1.87 -32.57
C ALA A 69 11.96 -2.35 -32.06
N PHE A 70 10.89 -1.68 -32.46
CA PHE A 70 9.50 -2.05 -32.09
C PHE A 70 9.05 -3.33 -32.81
N GLU A 71 9.35 -3.48 -34.10
CA GLU A 71 9.09 -4.71 -34.86
C GLU A 71 9.78 -5.91 -34.22
N LYS A 72 11.07 -5.79 -33.87
CA LYS A 72 11.82 -6.87 -33.23
C LYS A 72 11.29 -7.20 -31.83
N TYR A 73 10.84 -6.21 -31.07
CA TYR A 73 10.19 -6.46 -29.78
C TYR A 73 8.85 -7.20 -29.96
N ALA A 74 8.05 -6.80 -30.94
CA ALA A 74 6.78 -7.43 -31.26
C ALA A 74 6.92 -8.88 -31.78
N GLU A 75 7.99 -9.18 -32.52
CA GLU A 75 8.32 -10.56 -32.95
C GLU A 75 8.56 -11.48 -31.73
N ILE A 76 9.22 -10.97 -30.67
CA ILE A 76 9.55 -11.76 -29.48
C ILE A 76 8.35 -11.87 -28.53
N TYR A 77 7.58 -10.79 -28.39
CA TYR A 77 6.48 -10.65 -27.44
C TYR A 77 5.17 -10.22 -28.08
N PRO A 78 4.62 -11.00 -29.04
CA PRO A 78 3.45 -10.56 -29.82
C PRO A 78 2.20 -10.33 -28.97
N ASP A 79 1.97 -11.15 -27.93
CA ASP A 79 0.81 -11.04 -27.03
C ASP A 79 1.11 -10.23 -25.77
N ASN A 80 2.36 -9.77 -25.59
CA ASN A 80 2.81 -8.92 -24.48
C ASN A 80 3.52 -7.64 -24.99
N CYS A 81 3.14 -7.16 -26.18
CA CYS A 81 3.77 -6.03 -26.80
C CYS A 81 3.33 -4.72 -26.12
N LEU A 82 4.23 -4.17 -25.30
CA LEU A 82 4.13 -2.86 -24.66
C LEU A 82 5.34 -2.03 -25.08
N LEU A 83 5.14 -0.98 -25.86
CA LEU A 83 6.19 -0.20 -26.52
C LEU A 83 6.48 1.11 -25.77
N LEU A 84 7.74 1.34 -25.41
CA LEU A 84 8.23 2.61 -24.84
C LEU A 84 8.45 3.60 -26.00
N VAL A 85 7.63 4.65 -26.06
CA VAL A 85 7.49 5.49 -27.27
C VAL A 85 8.13 6.88 -27.16
N ASP A 86 8.87 7.16 -26.08
CA ASP A 86 9.43 8.47 -25.82
C ASP A 86 10.97 8.49 -25.88
N THR A 87 11.58 7.59 -26.68
CA THR A 87 13.04 7.58 -26.85
C THR A 87 13.53 8.81 -27.64
N TYR A 88 12.78 9.24 -28.66
CA TYR A 88 13.14 10.39 -29.50
C TYR A 88 12.02 11.46 -29.50
N ASP A 89 10.94 11.26 -30.23
CA ASP A 89 9.79 12.17 -30.25
C ASP A 89 8.49 11.36 -30.10
N THR A 90 7.87 11.49 -28.95
CA THR A 90 6.68 10.69 -28.61
C THR A 90 5.58 10.80 -29.63
N LEU A 91 5.23 12.02 -30.09
CA LEU A 91 4.05 12.24 -30.94
C LEU A 91 4.36 12.18 -32.43
N LYS A 92 5.60 12.48 -32.85
CA LYS A 92 5.98 12.50 -34.28
C LYS A 92 6.56 11.17 -34.76
N SER A 93 7.18 10.39 -33.87
CA SER A 93 7.76 9.08 -34.22
C SER A 93 7.25 7.93 -33.38
N GLY A 94 7.34 8.01 -32.06
CA GLY A 94 7.08 6.91 -31.14
C GLY A 94 5.66 6.33 -31.28
N VAL A 95 4.63 7.14 -31.05
CA VAL A 95 3.23 6.68 -31.18
C VAL A 95 2.89 6.27 -32.62
N PRO A 96 3.25 7.03 -33.69
CA PRO A 96 3.04 6.58 -35.08
C PRO A 96 3.72 5.25 -35.41
N ASN A 97 4.94 5.01 -34.97
CA ASN A 97 5.63 3.73 -35.21
C ASN A 97 5.00 2.59 -34.38
N ALA A 98 4.57 2.85 -33.13
CA ALA A 98 3.84 1.86 -32.35
C ALA A 98 2.51 1.45 -33.03
N ILE A 99 1.76 2.40 -33.60
CA ILE A 99 0.51 2.13 -34.33
C ILE A 99 0.78 1.20 -35.52
N LYS A 100 1.84 1.44 -36.31
CA LYS A 100 2.18 0.55 -37.47
C LYS A 100 2.41 -0.89 -36.99
N VAL A 101 3.19 -1.06 -35.90
CA VAL A 101 3.48 -2.38 -35.35
C VAL A 101 2.21 -3.04 -34.79
N PHE A 102 1.33 -2.26 -34.15
CA PHE A 102 0.05 -2.78 -33.62
C PHE A 102 -0.90 -3.22 -34.77
N ASP A 103 -0.91 -2.51 -35.90
CA ASP A 103 -1.66 -2.93 -37.08
C ASP A 103 -1.15 -4.26 -37.64
N GLU A 104 0.18 -4.45 -37.69
CA GLU A 104 0.79 -5.72 -38.09
C GLU A 104 0.48 -6.86 -37.12
N LEU A 105 0.58 -6.63 -35.81
CA LEU A 105 0.21 -7.61 -34.82
C LEU A 105 -1.26 -8.03 -34.93
N LYS A 106 -2.15 -7.04 -35.11
CA LYS A 106 -3.58 -7.28 -35.26
C LYS A 106 -3.89 -8.07 -36.53
N ALA A 107 -3.21 -7.77 -37.66
CA ALA A 107 -3.33 -8.53 -38.90
C ALA A 107 -2.88 -9.99 -38.76
N LYS A 108 -1.92 -10.27 -37.84
CA LYS A 108 -1.44 -11.60 -37.49
C LYS A 108 -2.29 -12.30 -36.40
N GLY A 109 -3.36 -11.67 -35.92
CA GLY A 109 -4.27 -12.20 -34.89
C GLY A 109 -3.82 -11.99 -33.46
N HIS A 110 -2.79 -11.17 -33.22
CA HIS A 110 -2.31 -10.83 -31.88
C HIS A 110 -2.99 -9.57 -31.33
N LYS A 111 -2.96 -9.40 -29.98
CA LYS A 111 -3.52 -8.24 -29.31
C LYS A 111 -2.40 -7.49 -28.59
N PRO A 112 -1.93 -6.33 -29.10
CA PRO A 112 -0.92 -5.54 -28.40
C PRO A 112 -1.45 -5.03 -27.08
N ILE A 113 -0.57 -4.85 -26.08
CA ILE A 113 -0.94 -4.31 -24.76
C ILE A 113 -1.10 -2.79 -24.82
N GLY A 114 -0.13 -2.08 -25.41
CA GLY A 114 -0.20 -0.62 -25.48
C GLY A 114 1.16 0.07 -25.52
N ILE A 115 1.17 1.31 -25.07
CA ILE A 115 2.35 2.18 -25.06
C ILE A 115 2.77 2.57 -23.65
N ARG A 116 4.06 2.93 -23.48
CA ARG A 116 4.61 3.48 -22.24
C ARG A 116 5.22 4.86 -22.48
N LEU A 117 4.88 5.80 -21.59
CA LEU A 117 5.43 7.14 -21.49
C LEU A 117 6.29 7.22 -20.23
N ASP A 118 7.54 7.66 -20.33
CA ASP A 118 8.50 7.70 -19.22
C ASP A 118 9.05 9.13 -18.95
N SER A 119 8.67 10.11 -19.79
CA SER A 119 9.18 11.46 -19.72
C SER A 119 8.20 12.51 -20.27
N GLY A 120 8.53 13.79 -20.04
CA GLY A 120 7.74 14.92 -20.52
C GLY A 120 6.48 15.20 -19.72
N ASP A 121 5.58 15.98 -20.30
CA ASP A 121 4.26 16.26 -19.72
C ASP A 121 3.31 15.05 -19.93
N LEU A 122 3.25 14.17 -18.94
CA LEU A 122 2.48 12.92 -19.01
C LEU A 122 0.98 13.16 -19.24
N ALA A 123 0.41 14.25 -18.69
CA ALA A 123 -0.99 14.56 -18.90
C ALA A 123 -1.27 14.97 -20.35
N TYR A 124 -0.44 15.87 -20.90
CA TYR A 124 -0.56 16.30 -22.29
C TYR A 124 -0.29 15.14 -23.26
N LEU A 125 0.81 14.42 -23.06
CA LEU A 125 1.23 13.33 -23.95
C LEU A 125 0.23 12.19 -23.95
N SER A 126 -0.28 11.79 -22.77
CA SER A 126 -1.27 10.70 -22.69
C SER A 126 -2.59 11.05 -23.40
N ARG A 127 -3.08 12.30 -23.26
CA ARG A 127 -4.28 12.74 -23.99
C ARG A 127 -4.07 12.72 -25.50
N LYS A 128 -2.91 13.20 -25.99
CA LYS A 128 -2.61 13.19 -27.43
C LYS A 128 -2.43 11.76 -27.96
N ALA A 129 -1.66 10.93 -27.25
CA ALA A 129 -1.47 9.55 -27.62
C ALA A 129 -2.78 8.75 -27.64
N ARG A 130 -3.69 9.01 -26.67
CA ARG A 130 -5.02 8.37 -26.64
C ARG A 130 -5.83 8.67 -27.89
N VAL A 131 -5.86 9.95 -28.32
CA VAL A 131 -6.55 10.33 -29.56
C VAL A 131 -5.97 9.61 -30.77
N MET A 132 -4.63 9.59 -30.90
CA MET A 132 -3.95 8.92 -32.03
C MET A 132 -4.24 7.41 -32.07
N LEU A 133 -4.20 6.74 -30.91
CA LEU A 133 -4.51 5.32 -30.79
C LEU A 133 -5.98 5.02 -31.13
N ASP A 134 -6.90 5.87 -30.68
CA ASP A 134 -8.35 5.71 -30.94
C ASP A 134 -8.69 5.91 -32.39
N GLU A 135 -8.12 6.93 -33.05
CA GLU A 135 -8.29 7.21 -34.50
C GLU A 135 -7.73 6.08 -35.36
N ALA A 136 -6.63 5.42 -34.89
CA ALA A 136 -6.06 4.25 -35.57
C ALA A 136 -6.80 2.94 -35.24
N GLY A 137 -7.87 2.96 -34.43
CA GLY A 137 -8.67 1.76 -34.14
C GLY A 137 -8.10 0.90 -33.00
N HIS A 138 -7.16 1.42 -32.18
CA HIS A 138 -6.53 0.75 -31.05
C HIS A 138 -7.11 1.24 -29.70
N LYS A 139 -8.43 1.31 -29.56
CA LYS A 139 -9.13 1.80 -28.37
C LYS A 139 -8.85 0.98 -27.12
N ASP A 140 -8.55 -0.31 -27.28
CA ASP A 140 -8.25 -1.24 -26.17
C ASP A 140 -6.78 -1.18 -25.72
N CYS A 141 -5.89 -0.48 -26.44
CA CYS A 141 -4.50 -0.32 -26.05
C CYS A 141 -4.40 0.55 -24.80
N LEU A 142 -3.63 0.08 -23.85
CA LEU A 142 -3.40 0.76 -22.57
C LEU A 142 -2.28 1.80 -22.72
N ILE A 143 -2.37 2.86 -21.93
CA ILE A 143 -1.30 3.84 -21.76
C ILE A 143 -0.70 3.67 -20.38
N PHE A 144 0.58 3.27 -20.35
CA PHE A 144 1.38 3.19 -19.13
C PHE A 144 2.14 4.50 -18.94
N ALA A 145 2.22 4.97 -17.70
CA ALA A 145 3.10 6.07 -17.32
C ALA A 145 4.08 5.60 -16.26
N THR A 146 5.31 6.01 -16.44
CA THR A 146 6.41 5.81 -15.49
C THR A 146 7.15 7.13 -15.32
N ASN A 147 8.18 7.18 -14.56
CA ASN A 147 8.98 8.34 -14.14
C ASN A 147 8.93 8.47 -12.60
N ASP A 148 9.34 9.58 -12.03
CA ASP A 148 9.33 9.85 -10.58
C ASP A 148 7.91 10.17 -10.06
N LEU A 149 7.03 9.15 -10.12
CA LEU A 149 5.65 9.23 -9.69
C LEU A 149 5.51 9.04 -8.17
N ASP A 150 4.60 9.82 -7.58
CA ASP A 150 4.19 9.74 -6.20
C ASP A 150 2.71 10.11 -6.04
N GLU A 151 2.24 10.19 -4.80
CA GLU A 151 0.87 10.54 -4.45
C GLU A 151 0.42 11.89 -5.02
N ASP A 152 1.29 12.90 -4.91
CA ASP A 152 0.98 14.27 -5.33
C ASP A 152 0.89 14.36 -6.86
N ILE A 153 1.81 13.72 -7.56
CA ILE A 153 1.81 13.67 -9.03
C ILE A 153 0.59 12.90 -9.54
N LEU A 154 0.22 11.77 -8.91
CA LEU A 154 -1.00 11.03 -9.30
C LEU A 154 -2.25 11.87 -9.16
N LEU A 155 -2.40 12.62 -8.04
CA LEU A 155 -3.53 13.53 -7.84
C LEU A 155 -3.54 14.66 -8.88
N ALA A 156 -2.36 15.23 -9.20
CA ALA A 156 -2.23 16.25 -10.22
C ALA A 156 -2.61 15.73 -11.61
N LEU A 157 -2.13 14.54 -11.99
CA LEU A 157 -2.46 13.90 -13.28
C LEU A 157 -3.97 13.63 -13.42
N ASN A 158 -4.63 13.19 -12.34
CA ASN A 158 -6.08 13.00 -12.33
C ASN A 158 -6.82 14.33 -12.56
N THR A 159 -6.37 15.39 -11.88
CA THR A 159 -6.97 16.74 -12.05
C THR A 159 -6.80 17.29 -13.46
N GLN A 160 -5.70 16.93 -14.13
CA GLN A 160 -5.37 17.31 -15.50
C GLN A 160 -6.03 16.41 -16.56
N ASP A 161 -6.89 15.49 -16.17
CA ASP A 161 -7.57 14.54 -17.07
C ASP A 161 -6.60 13.71 -17.92
N ALA A 162 -5.48 13.28 -17.33
CA ALA A 162 -4.52 12.37 -17.97
C ALA A 162 -5.20 11.05 -18.36
N LYS A 163 -4.88 10.55 -19.54
CA LYS A 163 -5.44 9.30 -20.08
C LYS A 163 -4.44 8.15 -19.85
N ILE A 164 -4.23 7.80 -18.60
CA ILE A 164 -3.25 6.79 -18.17
C ILE A 164 -4.01 5.65 -17.50
N ASP A 165 -3.74 4.42 -17.91
CA ASP A 165 -4.41 3.22 -17.41
C ASP A 165 -3.60 2.49 -16.35
N VAL A 166 -2.27 2.59 -16.41
CA VAL A 166 -1.35 1.91 -15.49
C VAL A 166 -0.19 2.83 -15.13
N TYR A 167 0.14 2.87 -13.85
CA TYR A 167 1.29 3.59 -13.33
C TYR A 167 2.39 2.62 -12.88
N GLY A 168 3.62 2.81 -13.40
CA GLY A 168 4.82 2.11 -12.92
C GLY A 168 5.58 3.02 -11.97
N ILE A 169 5.58 2.69 -10.68
CA ILE A 169 6.14 3.55 -9.63
C ILE A 169 7.39 2.90 -9.03
N GLY A 170 8.47 3.67 -8.97
CA GLY A 170 9.78 3.16 -8.58
C GLY A 170 10.32 3.79 -7.31
N THR A 171 11.07 4.86 -7.45
CA THR A 171 11.96 5.44 -6.43
C THR A 171 11.24 5.72 -5.10
N LYS A 172 10.22 6.53 -5.12
CA LYS A 172 9.56 6.99 -3.90
C LYS A 172 8.78 5.87 -3.19
N LEU A 173 8.26 4.90 -3.94
CA LEU A 173 7.59 3.72 -3.38
C LEU A 173 8.59 2.79 -2.67
N ILE A 174 9.65 2.34 -3.37
CA ILE A 174 10.56 1.32 -2.83
C ILE A 174 11.43 1.84 -1.68
N THR A 175 11.70 3.14 -1.64
CA THR A 175 12.48 3.77 -0.58
C THR A 175 11.62 4.28 0.58
N SER A 176 10.29 4.20 0.47
CA SER A 176 9.35 4.86 1.40
C SER A 176 9.75 6.31 1.67
N TYR A 177 9.96 7.08 0.61
CA TYR A 177 10.68 8.36 0.58
C TYR A 177 10.31 9.33 1.70
N ASN A 178 9.02 9.50 1.97
CA ASN A 178 8.53 10.42 2.99
C ASN A 178 8.62 9.86 4.42
N ASN A 179 8.72 8.53 4.57
CA ASN A 179 8.78 7.86 5.87
C ASN A 179 9.57 6.56 5.75
N ALA A 180 10.90 6.69 5.60
CA ALA A 180 11.83 5.59 5.29
C ALA A 180 11.97 4.57 6.44
N SER A 181 11.51 4.88 7.65
CA SER A 181 11.51 3.97 8.81
C SER A 181 10.25 4.10 9.63
N LEU A 182 9.72 2.96 10.09
CA LEU A 182 8.62 2.94 11.05
C LEU A 182 9.16 3.16 12.46
N GLY A 183 8.54 4.07 13.22
CA GLY A 183 8.89 4.39 14.59
C GLY A 183 8.44 3.31 15.62
N GLY A 184 8.60 2.03 15.26
CA GLY A 184 8.23 0.91 16.14
C GLY A 184 9.14 0.79 17.36
N VAL A 185 8.55 0.51 18.54
CA VAL A 185 9.27 0.23 19.78
C VAL A 185 8.74 -1.03 20.45
N TYR A 186 9.62 -1.73 21.12
CA TYR A 186 9.30 -2.90 21.94
C TYR A 186 9.60 -2.58 23.39
N LYS A 187 8.61 -2.70 24.29
CA LYS A 187 8.73 -2.34 25.69
C LYS A 187 8.14 -3.41 26.60
N LEU A 188 8.81 -3.67 27.71
CA LEU A 188 8.29 -4.52 28.78
C LEU A 188 7.00 -3.93 29.34
N CYS A 189 5.94 -4.74 29.42
CA CYS A 189 4.63 -4.32 29.92
C CYS A 189 4.12 -5.19 31.09
N ALA A 190 4.65 -6.39 31.24
CA ALA A 190 4.36 -7.27 32.37
C ALA A 190 5.55 -8.22 32.61
N LEU A 191 5.72 -8.69 33.85
CA LEU A 191 6.69 -9.71 34.23
C LEU A 191 5.98 -10.77 35.05
N GLU A 192 6.32 -12.04 34.85
CA GLU A 192 5.81 -13.12 35.69
C GLU A 192 6.55 -13.13 37.04
N GLU A 193 5.80 -13.01 38.13
CA GLU A 193 6.26 -13.08 39.49
C GLU A 193 5.33 -14.06 40.26
N ASP A 194 5.88 -15.13 40.81
CA ASP A 194 5.13 -16.18 41.54
C ASP A 194 3.91 -16.73 40.74
N GLY A 195 4.10 -16.98 39.44
CA GLY A 195 3.04 -17.51 38.57
C GLY A 195 1.95 -16.51 38.15
N LYS A 196 2.15 -15.21 38.45
CA LYS A 196 1.21 -14.14 38.06
C LYS A 196 1.92 -13.09 37.21
N LEU A 197 1.22 -12.62 36.18
CA LEU A 197 1.71 -11.51 35.38
C LEU A 197 1.50 -10.18 36.10
N VAL A 198 2.59 -9.60 36.56
CA VAL A 198 2.63 -8.32 37.26
C VAL A 198 2.86 -7.20 36.25
N PRO A 199 1.95 -6.22 36.15
CA PRO A 199 2.09 -5.12 35.20
C PRO A 199 3.33 -4.27 35.52
N LYS A 200 4.05 -3.89 34.45
CA LYS A 200 5.20 -2.99 34.50
C LYS A 200 4.97 -1.78 33.63
N ILE A 201 5.46 -0.62 34.07
CA ILE A 201 5.34 0.64 33.32
C ILE A 201 6.70 1.32 33.18
N LYS A 202 6.97 1.86 31.98
CA LYS A 202 8.05 2.80 31.76
C LYS A 202 7.50 4.22 31.77
N ILE A 203 8.05 5.08 32.56
CA ILE A 203 7.75 6.52 32.60
C ILE A 203 8.78 7.26 31.75
N SER A 204 8.36 8.30 31.06
CA SER A 204 9.22 9.11 30.18
C SER A 204 8.78 10.57 30.23
N ASN A 205 9.76 11.47 30.11
CA ASN A 205 9.49 12.90 29.93
C ASN A 205 8.75 13.20 28.60
N SER A 206 8.88 12.30 27.61
CA SER A 206 8.05 12.33 26.41
C SER A 206 6.82 11.47 26.65
N HIS A 207 5.65 12.06 26.68
CA HIS A 207 4.37 11.40 26.99
C HIS A 207 4.11 10.17 26.10
N GLU A 208 4.40 10.30 24.80
CA GLU A 208 4.30 9.23 23.79
C GLU A 208 5.15 7.99 24.10
N LYS A 209 6.20 8.13 24.94
CA LYS A 209 7.10 7.05 25.34
C LYS A 209 6.69 6.37 26.63
N THR A 210 5.64 6.84 27.29
CA THR A 210 5.05 6.20 28.48
C THR A 210 4.24 5.00 28.03
N THR A 211 4.56 3.80 28.54
CA THR A 211 3.97 2.56 28.08
C THR A 211 2.60 2.29 28.68
N ASN A 212 1.79 1.50 28.01
CA ASN A 212 0.56 0.93 28.56
C ASN A 212 0.90 -0.40 29.24
N PRO A 213 0.67 -0.53 30.56
CA PRO A 213 1.05 -1.70 31.35
C PRO A 213 0.13 -2.89 31.13
N GLY A 214 0.58 -4.08 31.58
CA GLY A 214 -0.21 -5.32 31.58
C GLY A 214 -0.27 -6.04 30.24
N VAL A 215 -0.85 -7.24 30.23
CA VAL A 215 -1.11 -8.00 29.01
C VAL A 215 -2.37 -7.44 28.36
N LYS A 216 -2.29 -7.14 27.09
CA LYS A 216 -3.32 -6.37 26.38
C LYS A 216 -3.77 -7.07 25.12
N LYS A 217 -4.99 -6.77 24.71
CA LYS A 217 -5.53 -7.06 23.38
C LYS A 217 -6.05 -5.79 22.72
N ILE A 218 -6.29 -5.87 21.43
CA ILE A 218 -6.89 -4.80 20.64
C ILE A 218 -8.19 -5.32 20.06
N VAL A 219 -9.25 -4.54 20.25
CA VAL A 219 -10.56 -4.83 19.65
C VAL A 219 -11.00 -3.66 18.80
N ARG A 220 -11.60 -3.95 17.66
CA ARG A 220 -12.19 -2.93 16.78
C ARG A 220 -13.69 -2.86 17.01
N ILE A 221 -14.17 -1.65 17.20
CA ILE A 221 -15.58 -1.35 17.40
C ILE A 221 -16.18 -1.01 16.04
N PHE A 222 -17.26 -1.71 15.67
CA PHE A 222 -18.02 -1.48 14.45
C PHE A 222 -19.42 -0.96 14.75
N LYS A 223 -19.89 -0.10 13.88
CA LYS A 223 -21.29 0.30 13.78
C LYS A 223 -21.69 0.36 12.32
N ASP A 224 -22.83 -0.23 11.97
CA ASP A 224 -23.34 -0.29 10.59
C ASP A 224 -22.30 -0.85 9.59
N GLY A 225 -21.50 -1.84 10.02
CA GLY A 225 -20.47 -2.47 9.23
C GLY A 225 -19.18 -1.66 9.05
N MET A 226 -19.09 -0.47 9.63
CA MET A 226 -17.93 0.43 9.51
C MET A 226 -17.17 0.55 10.82
N ALA A 227 -15.83 0.54 10.71
CA ALA A 227 -14.93 0.70 11.85
C ALA A 227 -15.04 2.12 12.43
N GLN A 228 -15.30 2.20 13.72
CA GLN A 228 -15.48 3.45 14.45
C GLN A 228 -14.26 3.83 15.28
N ALA A 229 -13.66 2.84 15.93
CA ALA A 229 -12.48 3.02 16.78
C ALA A 229 -11.81 1.67 17.06
N ASP A 230 -10.52 1.70 17.38
CA ASP A 230 -9.82 0.59 18.00
C ASP A 230 -9.65 0.86 19.50
N LEU A 231 -9.90 -0.16 20.31
CA LEU A 231 -9.80 -0.08 21.77
C LEU A 231 -8.66 -0.99 22.24
N ILE A 232 -7.67 -0.41 22.91
CA ILE A 232 -6.64 -1.14 23.61
C ILE A 232 -7.15 -1.45 25.02
N CYS A 233 -7.25 -2.72 25.39
CA CYS A 233 -7.80 -3.18 26.65
C CYS A 233 -6.94 -4.29 27.26
N LEU A 234 -7.18 -4.62 28.52
CA LEU A 234 -6.53 -5.78 29.13
C LEU A 234 -7.08 -7.07 28.51
N GLU A 235 -6.25 -8.12 28.50
CA GLU A 235 -6.57 -9.40 27.86
C GLU A 235 -7.86 -10.04 28.40
N ASP A 236 -8.12 -9.89 29.71
CA ASP A 236 -9.26 -10.45 30.40
C ASP A 236 -10.57 -9.66 30.23
N GLU A 237 -10.55 -8.50 29.59
CA GLU A 237 -11.75 -7.71 29.36
C GLU A 237 -12.65 -8.32 28.30
N THR A 238 -13.94 -8.29 28.58
CA THR A 238 -15.01 -8.70 27.64
C THR A 238 -16.00 -7.57 27.45
N PHE A 239 -16.58 -7.48 26.25
CA PHE A 239 -17.50 -6.40 25.89
C PHE A 239 -18.85 -6.97 25.54
N ASP A 240 -19.87 -6.52 26.28
CA ASP A 240 -21.27 -6.89 26.08
C ASP A 240 -21.93 -5.84 25.17
N ALA A 241 -22.17 -6.19 23.92
CA ALA A 241 -22.75 -5.29 22.92
C ALA A 241 -24.18 -4.81 23.26
N SER A 242 -24.86 -5.47 24.22
CA SER A 242 -26.18 -5.04 24.71
C SER A 242 -26.11 -3.83 25.63
N LYS A 243 -24.91 -3.44 26.09
CA LYS A 243 -24.68 -2.32 27.00
C LYS A 243 -23.93 -1.21 26.30
N PRO A 244 -24.18 0.07 26.68
CA PRO A 244 -23.39 1.16 26.16
C PRO A 244 -21.91 1.02 26.52
N LEU A 245 -21.01 1.24 25.54
CA LEU A 245 -19.56 1.26 25.73
C LEU A 245 -19.05 2.70 25.57
N THR A 246 -18.50 3.26 26.63
CA THR A 246 -17.84 4.57 26.60
C THR A 246 -16.34 4.39 26.54
N ILE A 247 -15.72 4.96 25.53
CA ILE A 247 -14.28 5.05 25.36
C ILE A 247 -13.83 6.51 25.44
N PHE A 248 -12.57 6.75 25.70
CA PHE A 248 -12.04 8.10 25.82
C PHE A 248 -10.58 8.16 25.38
N HIS A 249 -10.20 9.33 24.85
CA HIS A 249 -8.85 9.58 24.42
C HIS A 249 -7.87 9.45 25.60
N PRO A 250 -6.76 8.70 25.46
CA PRO A 250 -5.87 8.37 26.57
C PRO A 250 -5.17 9.57 27.21
N GLU A 251 -5.11 10.70 26.51
CA GLU A 251 -4.48 11.93 26.99
C GLU A 251 -5.51 13.03 27.27
N GLN A 252 -6.44 13.21 26.33
CA GLN A 252 -7.49 14.24 26.39
C GLN A 252 -8.79 13.59 26.88
N THR A 253 -8.82 13.17 28.14
CA THR A 253 -9.88 12.35 28.74
C THR A 253 -11.28 12.97 28.71
N TRP A 254 -11.40 14.29 28.43
CA TRP A 254 -12.68 14.94 28.16
C TRP A 254 -13.29 14.57 26.81
N LYS A 255 -12.47 14.10 25.85
CA LYS A 255 -12.97 13.59 24.56
C LYS A 255 -13.47 12.16 24.76
N LYS A 256 -14.78 12.02 24.88
CA LYS A 256 -15.46 10.74 25.09
C LYS A 256 -16.38 10.41 23.91
N THR A 257 -16.53 9.11 23.64
CA THR A 257 -17.52 8.61 22.70
C THR A 257 -18.23 7.42 23.35
N THR A 258 -19.56 7.44 23.32
CA THR A 258 -20.38 6.31 23.80
C THR A 258 -21.01 5.62 22.61
N PHE A 259 -20.77 4.34 22.48
CA PHE A 259 -21.35 3.48 21.45
C PHE A 259 -22.54 2.73 22.02
N THR A 260 -23.65 2.75 21.26
CA THR A 260 -24.81 1.87 21.41
C THR A 260 -24.99 1.18 20.07
N ASP A 261 -25.56 0.00 20.04
CA ASP A 261 -25.76 -0.80 18.82
C ASP A 261 -24.44 -1.00 18.04
N TYR A 262 -23.44 -1.55 18.69
CA TYR A 262 -22.13 -1.81 18.13
C TYR A 262 -21.81 -3.30 18.15
N THR A 263 -20.80 -3.71 17.37
CA THR A 263 -20.16 -5.02 17.47
C THR A 263 -18.67 -4.86 17.72
N VAL A 264 -18.04 -5.92 18.23
CA VAL A 264 -16.60 -5.91 18.56
C VAL A 264 -15.92 -7.06 17.84
N LYS A 265 -14.78 -6.79 17.23
CA LYS A 265 -13.90 -7.78 16.57
C LYS A 265 -12.54 -7.75 17.24
N GLU A 266 -12.07 -8.88 17.77
CA GLU A 266 -10.69 -8.99 18.24
C GLU A 266 -9.74 -8.99 17.03
N LEU A 267 -8.69 -8.17 17.10
CA LEU A 267 -7.73 -8.02 16.00
C LEU A 267 -6.50 -8.91 16.15
N MET A 268 -6.22 -9.37 17.37
CA MET A 268 -5.06 -10.20 17.66
C MET A 268 -5.38 -11.68 17.48
N VAL A 269 -4.48 -12.40 16.84
CA VAL A 269 -4.55 -13.85 16.67
C VAL A 269 -3.28 -14.49 17.24
N PRO A 270 -3.36 -15.67 17.89
CA PRO A 270 -2.18 -16.36 18.38
C PRO A 270 -1.39 -16.93 17.21
N VAL A 271 -0.10 -16.58 17.11
CA VAL A 271 0.83 -17.12 16.12
C VAL A 271 1.64 -18.26 16.71
N PHE A 272 2.15 -18.07 17.93
CA PHE A 272 2.83 -19.10 18.71
C PHE A 272 2.13 -19.30 20.04
N LYS A 273 2.00 -20.56 20.47
CA LYS A 273 1.53 -20.95 21.80
C LYS A 273 2.40 -22.09 22.32
N ASP A 274 2.91 -21.93 23.55
CA ASP A 274 3.80 -22.90 24.19
C ASP A 274 4.99 -23.32 23.32
N GLY A 275 5.60 -22.34 22.63
CA GLY A 275 6.73 -22.55 21.71
C GLY A 275 6.38 -23.21 20.36
N LYS A 276 5.11 -23.48 20.09
CA LYS A 276 4.63 -24.10 18.83
C LYS A 276 3.91 -23.08 17.97
N LEU A 277 4.19 -23.15 16.66
CA LEU A 277 3.41 -22.40 15.66
C LEU A 277 1.98 -22.96 15.62
N VAL A 278 0.99 -22.11 15.89
CA VAL A 278 -0.45 -22.46 15.89
C VAL A 278 -1.25 -21.70 14.85
N TYR A 279 -0.60 -20.88 14.05
CA TYR A 279 -1.19 -20.06 13.00
C TYR A 279 -0.87 -20.62 11.62
N ASP A 280 -1.89 -20.86 10.81
CA ASP A 280 -1.71 -21.21 9.41
C ASP A 280 -1.25 -19.99 8.62
N MET A 281 0.00 -20.00 8.17
CA MET A 281 0.61 -18.86 7.47
C MET A 281 -0.08 -18.65 6.13
N PRO A 282 -0.74 -17.51 5.90
CA PRO A 282 -1.44 -17.26 4.65
C PRO A 282 -0.45 -17.02 3.50
N SER A 283 -0.86 -17.40 2.30
CA SER A 283 -0.16 -17.02 1.07
C SER A 283 -0.19 -15.51 0.86
N LEU A 284 0.76 -14.96 0.08
CA LEU A 284 0.77 -13.53 -0.24
C LEU A 284 -0.57 -13.08 -0.86
N LYS A 285 -1.16 -13.90 -1.73
CA LYS A 285 -2.47 -13.59 -2.32
C LYS A 285 -3.55 -13.41 -1.25
N GLN A 286 -3.63 -14.33 -0.28
CA GLN A 286 -4.59 -14.23 0.82
C GLN A 286 -4.34 -12.98 1.68
N ILE A 287 -3.08 -12.60 1.92
CA ILE A 287 -2.73 -11.37 2.64
C ILE A 287 -3.22 -10.13 1.86
N CYS A 288 -3.01 -10.11 0.54
CA CYS A 288 -3.47 -9.02 -0.31
C CYS A 288 -5.00 -8.92 -0.37
N ASP A 289 -5.67 -10.08 -0.53
CA ASP A 289 -7.14 -10.13 -0.55
C ASP A 289 -7.72 -9.64 0.79
N ASN A 290 -7.09 -10.04 1.91
CA ASN A 290 -7.48 -9.60 3.25
C ASN A 290 -7.26 -8.10 3.46
N GLU A 291 -6.17 -7.52 2.91
CA GLU A 291 -5.96 -6.07 2.91
C GLU A 291 -7.07 -5.35 2.13
N ASP A 292 -7.38 -5.83 0.92
CA ASP A 292 -8.45 -5.27 0.08
C ASP A 292 -9.83 -5.28 0.75
N GLU A 293 -10.13 -6.29 1.57
CA GLU A 293 -11.38 -6.35 2.33
C GLU A 293 -11.32 -5.46 3.57
N ASN A 294 -10.26 -5.54 4.36
CA ASN A 294 -10.16 -4.76 5.60
C ASN A 294 -10.13 -3.26 5.36
N ILE A 295 -9.54 -2.77 4.27
CA ILE A 295 -9.52 -1.34 3.97
C ILE A 295 -10.92 -0.77 3.73
N LYS A 296 -11.87 -1.59 3.28
CA LYS A 296 -13.28 -1.20 3.06
C LYS A 296 -14.05 -0.98 4.37
N GLU A 297 -13.55 -1.54 5.48
CA GLU A 297 -14.12 -1.33 6.81
C GLU A 297 -13.97 0.13 7.29
N PHE A 298 -13.09 0.91 6.66
CA PHE A 298 -12.81 2.30 7.05
C PHE A 298 -13.52 3.31 6.16
N PHE A 299 -14.01 4.38 6.78
CA PHE A 299 -14.57 5.51 6.03
C PHE A 299 -13.53 6.16 5.12
N PRO A 300 -13.95 6.75 3.98
CA PRO A 300 -13.04 7.42 3.05
C PRO A 300 -12.18 8.52 3.70
N GLU A 301 -12.70 9.18 4.74
CA GLU A 301 -12.04 10.25 5.48
C GLU A 301 -10.74 9.80 6.16
N TYR A 302 -10.65 8.51 6.54
CA TYR A 302 -9.44 7.91 7.12
C TYR A 302 -8.44 7.44 6.07
N ARG A 303 -8.85 7.31 4.81
CA ARG A 303 -8.04 6.75 3.71
C ARG A 303 -7.48 7.79 2.76
N ARG A 304 -8.13 8.95 2.65
CA ARG A 304 -7.68 10.04 1.75
C ARG A 304 -6.28 10.52 2.12
N VAL A 305 -5.51 10.95 1.13
CA VAL A 305 -4.10 11.34 1.30
C VAL A 305 -3.97 12.76 1.85
N ILE A 306 -4.88 13.66 1.48
CA ILE A 306 -4.85 15.07 1.89
C ILE A 306 -5.95 15.32 2.92
N ASN A 307 -5.60 16.01 4.01
CA ASN A 307 -6.50 16.33 5.11
C ASN A 307 -7.20 15.08 5.67
N THR A 308 -6.40 14.07 5.98
CA THR A 308 -6.85 12.79 6.56
C THR A 308 -7.47 13.02 7.93
N GLN A 309 -8.62 12.42 8.19
CA GLN A 309 -9.19 12.37 9.54
C GLN A 309 -8.38 11.37 10.39
N GLU A 310 -8.04 11.75 11.62
CA GLU A 310 -7.38 10.85 12.55
C GLU A 310 -8.33 9.74 13.01
N TYR A 311 -7.89 8.49 12.86
CA TYR A 311 -8.64 7.33 13.34
C TYR A 311 -8.45 7.16 14.84
N LYS A 312 -9.55 6.89 15.53
CA LYS A 312 -9.59 6.82 16.98
C LYS A 312 -8.98 5.53 17.51
N VAL A 313 -7.93 5.64 18.36
CA VAL A 313 -7.34 4.51 19.08
C VAL A 313 -7.29 4.87 20.57
N ASP A 314 -8.23 4.33 21.31
CA ASP A 314 -8.48 4.71 22.71
C ASP A 314 -8.15 3.58 23.69
N LEU A 315 -8.11 3.89 24.98
CA LEU A 315 -7.92 2.90 26.06
C LEU A 315 -9.25 2.53 26.70
N SER A 316 -9.34 1.28 27.18
CA SER A 316 -10.43 0.89 28.09
C SER A 316 -10.29 1.59 29.45
N GLN A 317 -11.40 1.76 30.16
CA GLN A 317 -11.38 2.32 31.52
C GLN A 317 -10.43 1.54 32.44
N LYS A 318 -10.52 0.21 32.41
CA LYS A 318 -9.70 -0.67 33.24
C LYS A 318 -8.21 -0.52 32.99
N LEU A 319 -7.80 -0.45 31.71
CA LEU A 319 -6.40 -0.21 31.34
C LEU A 319 -5.93 1.20 31.73
N TRP A 320 -6.79 2.20 31.55
CA TRP A 320 -6.48 3.58 31.93
C TRP A 320 -6.31 3.72 33.43
N ASP A 321 -7.18 3.10 34.23
CA ASP A 321 -7.12 3.09 35.69
C ASP A 321 -5.80 2.42 36.17
N LEU A 322 -5.45 1.26 35.61
CA LEU A 322 -4.19 0.56 35.92
C LEU A 322 -2.97 1.42 35.58
N LYS A 323 -2.98 2.07 34.39
CA LYS A 323 -1.90 2.97 33.98
C LYS A 323 -1.74 4.14 34.97
N THR A 324 -2.85 4.76 35.35
CA THR A 324 -2.87 5.90 36.29
C THR A 324 -2.40 5.49 37.68
N GLU A 325 -2.83 4.35 38.15
CA GLU A 325 -2.37 3.80 39.45
C GLU A 325 -0.85 3.61 39.49
N LEU A 326 -0.29 2.99 38.43
CA LEU A 326 1.16 2.74 38.36
C LEU A 326 1.96 4.04 38.21
N LEU A 327 1.44 5.03 37.47
CA LEU A 327 2.06 6.35 37.36
C LEU A 327 2.11 7.03 38.76
N ASN A 328 1.00 7.03 39.48
CA ASN A 328 0.92 7.62 40.81
C ASN A 328 1.85 6.93 41.83
N LYS A 329 1.92 5.58 41.79
CA LYS A 329 2.85 4.81 42.62
C LYS A 329 4.31 5.16 42.35
N ALA A 330 4.67 5.32 41.08
CA ALA A 330 6.04 5.64 40.70
C ALA A 330 6.44 7.07 41.14
N HIS A 331 5.51 8.03 41.04
CA HIS A 331 5.74 9.39 41.53
C HIS A 331 5.82 9.50 43.07
N ALA A 332 5.15 8.59 43.77
CA ALA A 332 5.22 8.56 45.24
C ALA A 332 6.53 7.95 45.78
N ASN A 333 7.22 7.14 44.98
CA ASN A 333 8.44 6.41 45.32
C ASN A 333 9.74 7.06 44.78
N GLY A 334 9.66 8.12 44.00
CA GLY A 334 10.78 8.88 43.43
C GLY A 334 10.79 10.31 43.90
#